data_e13ad59fff207e72aed338d9f48c0489
#
_entry.id   e13ad59fff207e72aed338d9f48c0489
#
_cell.length_a   1.000
_cell.length_b   1.000
_cell.length_c   1.000
_cell.angle_alpha   90.00
_cell.angle_beta   90.00
_cell.angle_gamma   90.00
#
_symmetry.space_group_name_H-M   'P 1'
#
loop_
_entity.id
_entity.type
_entity.pdbx_description
1 polymer ?
#
loop_
_entity_poly.entity_id
_entity_poly.type
_entity_poly.pdbx_seq_one_letter_code
_entity_poly.pdbx_strand_id
1 'polypeptide(L)'
;MQFDPPLQPAILLKRYKRFLADVVTPDGRELTLHCPNTGAMTGCAAPGDTVWYSTSDNAKRKYAHTWELTETQQGAVICVNTLRANSLAKEAISAGIIPELSGYNQLKSEVKYGEENSRIDIMLQADDRQNCYIEVKSVTLAEKEYGYFPDAVTTRGQKHLRELMTVAANGDRAVILFAVLHSAIDRFSPAHHIDARYAQLLTEAQDKGVEILAWKAELSTTRMTLNKPIAVVLNPGK
;
A
#
# COMPACT_ATOMS: atom_id res chain seq x y z
N MET A 1 -5.82 -10.58 -6.86
CA MET A 1 -5.49 -11.52 -5.77
C MET A 1 -6.77 -12.10 -5.20
N GLN A 2 -6.86 -13.42 -4.98
CA GLN A 2 -8.02 -14.09 -4.39
C GLN A 2 -7.67 -14.61 -2.99
N PHE A 3 -8.69 -14.69 -2.14
CA PHE A 3 -8.62 -15.37 -0.85
C PHE A 3 -9.38 -16.71 -0.96
N ASP A 4 -8.65 -17.80 -0.77
CA ASP A 4 -9.21 -19.15 -0.76
C ASP A 4 -8.63 -19.92 0.44
N PRO A 5 -9.45 -20.24 1.45
CA PRO A 5 -10.85 -19.87 1.61
C PRO A 5 -11.07 -18.34 1.77
N PRO A 6 -12.33 -17.84 1.62
CA PRO A 6 -12.67 -16.44 1.91
C PRO A 6 -12.29 -16.01 3.31
N LEU A 7 -12.05 -14.72 3.49
CA LEU A 7 -11.72 -14.15 4.80
C LEU A 7 -12.86 -14.36 5.79
N GLN A 8 -12.51 -14.58 7.05
CA GLN A 8 -13.44 -14.80 8.15
C GLN A 8 -13.60 -13.51 8.98
N PRO A 9 -14.80 -13.17 9.45
CA PRO A 9 -15.05 -11.98 10.25
C PRO A 9 -14.75 -12.22 11.74
N ALA A 10 -14.34 -11.15 12.42
CA ALA A 10 -14.32 -11.03 13.88
C ALA A 10 -14.44 -9.56 14.27
N ILE A 11 -14.77 -9.27 15.52
CA ILE A 11 -14.85 -7.90 16.04
C ILE A 11 -13.54 -7.57 16.76
N LEU A 12 -12.95 -6.42 16.44
CA LEU A 12 -11.73 -5.93 17.07
C LEU A 12 -12.01 -5.56 18.53
N LEU A 13 -11.26 -6.17 19.44
CA LEU A 13 -11.25 -5.80 20.86
C LEU A 13 -10.15 -4.77 21.12
N LYS A 14 -8.91 -5.08 20.72
CA LYS A 14 -7.76 -4.18 20.86
C LYS A 14 -6.62 -4.58 19.94
N ARG A 15 -5.80 -3.60 19.53
CA ARG A 15 -4.49 -3.79 18.90
C ARG A 15 -3.40 -3.43 19.90
N TYR A 16 -2.32 -4.21 19.96
CA TYR A 16 -1.21 -3.98 20.88
C TYR A 16 0.12 -4.49 20.32
N LYS A 17 1.23 -4.06 20.93
CA LYS A 17 2.60 -4.37 20.46
C LYS A 17 2.84 -4.09 18.97
N ARG A 18 2.01 -3.26 18.33
CA ARG A 18 1.99 -2.92 16.91
C ARG A 18 1.64 -4.07 15.95
N PHE A 19 1.91 -5.32 16.30
CA PHE A 19 1.77 -6.48 15.42
C PHE A 19 0.77 -7.54 15.91
N LEU A 20 0.02 -7.27 16.97
CA LEU A 20 -1.00 -8.17 17.51
C LEU A 20 -2.35 -7.47 17.64
N ALA A 21 -3.41 -8.23 17.44
CA ALA A 21 -4.78 -7.80 17.69
C ALA A 21 -5.57 -8.93 18.34
N ASP A 22 -6.31 -8.60 19.42
CA ASP A 22 -7.28 -9.52 20.02
C ASP A 22 -8.66 -9.19 19.44
N VAL A 23 -9.37 -10.22 19.03
CA VAL A 23 -10.68 -10.16 18.39
C VAL A 23 -11.63 -11.19 18.98
N VAL A 24 -12.93 -11.00 18.82
CA VAL A 24 -13.97 -11.98 19.14
C VAL A 24 -14.69 -12.41 17.87
N THR A 25 -14.75 -13.71 17.64
CA THR A 25 -15.43 -14.31 16.48
C THR A 25 -16.95 -14.34 16.69
N PRO A 26 -17.77 -14.53 15.63
CA PRO A 26 -19.24 -14.59 15.77
C PRO A 26 -19.75 -15.68 16.71
N ASP A 27 -19.00 -16.76 16.92
CA ASP A 27 -19.31 -17.83 17.88
C ASP A 27 -18.80 -17.56 19.31
N GLY A 28 -18.28 -16.35 19.57
CA GLY A 28 -17.87 -15.87 20.89
C GLY A 28 -16.47 -16.28 21.34
N ARG A 29 -15.66 -16.90 20.47
CA ARG A 29 -14.27 -17.23 20.82
C ARG A 29 -13.36 -16.02 20.67
N GLU A 30 -12.45 -15.84 21.62
CA GLU A 30 -11.39 -14.87 21.49
C GLU A 30 -10.19 -15.46 20.71
N LEU A 31 -9.66 -14.69 19.76
CA LEU A 31 -8.48 -15.04 18.99
C LEU A 31 -7.46 -13.89 19.03
N THR A 32 -6.17 -14.25 18.97
CA THR A 32 -5.10 -13.30 18.73
C THR A 32 -4.64 -13.41 17.27
N LEU A 33 -4.75 -12.32 16.52
CA LEU A 33 -4.31 -12.22 15.14
C LEU A 33 -2.93 -11.58 15.04
N HIS A 34 -2.15 -12.00 14.04
CA HIS A 34 -0.99 -11.24 13.58
C HIS A 34 -1.48 -10.03 12.76
N CYS A 35 -1.04 -8.83 13.14
CA CYS A 35 -1.24 -7.60 12.39
C CYS A 35 0.06 -7.27 11.62
N PRO A 36 0.09 -7.41 10.29
CA PRO A 36 1.32 -7.18 9.51
C PRO A 36 1.66 -5.69 9.30
N ASN A 37 0.79 -4.80 9.75
CA ASN A 37 1.01 -3.36 9.72
C ASN A 37 1.57 -2.89 11.07
N THR A 38 2.79 -2.36 11.07
CA THR A 38 3.44 -1.79 12.26
C THR A 38 3.30 -0.26 12.35
N GLY A 39 2.63 0.38 11.39
CA GLY A 39 2.35 1.82 11.35
C GLY A 39 1.30 2.26 12.39
N ALA A 40 0.93 3.53 12.34
CA ALA A 40 -0.05 4.12 13.26
C ALA A 40 -1.44 3.50 13.12
N MET A 41 -1.83 3.10 11.90
CA MET A 41 -3.16 2.57 11.56
C MET A 41 -4.31 3.52 11.98
N THR A 42 -4.06 4.82 11.81
CA THR A 42 -5.06 5.85 12.11
C THR A 42 -6.33 5.63 11.27
N GLY A 43 -7.48 5.58 11.93
CA GLY A 43 -8.78 5.39 11.28
C GLY A 43 -9.11 3.97 10.78
N CYS A 44 -8.25 2.97 11.06
CA CYS A 44 -8.48 1.61 10.60
C CYS A 44 -8.27 0.50 11.64
N ALA A 45 -8.29 0.87 12.94
CA ALA A 45 -8.07 -0.07 14.05
C ALA A 45 -8.85 0.33 15.31
N ALA A 46 -10.08 0.84 15.17
CA ALA A 46 -10.92 1.19 16.30
C ALA A 46 -11.55 -0.06 16.92
N PRO A 47 -11.56 -0.22 18.26
CA PRO A 47 -12.33 -1.28 18.90
C PRO A 47 -13.80 -1.25 18.45
N GLY A 48 -14.35 -2.43 18.13
CA GLY A 48 -15.70 -2.56 17.56
C GLY A 48 -15.76 -2.59 16.04
N ASP A 49 -14.67 -2.27 15.32
CA ASP A 49 -14.59 -2.50 13.87
C ASP A 49 -14.61 -3.98 13.55
N THR A 50 -15.14 -4.34 12.37
CA THR A 50 -15.04 -5.71 11.87
C THR A 50 -13.67 -5.94 11.27
N VAL A 51 -12.99 -6.96 11.74
CA VAL A 51 -11.72 -7.46 11.20
C VAL A 51 -12.00 -8.67 10.32
N TRP A 52 -11.49 -8.66 9.11
CA TRP A 52 -11.49 -9.80 8.20
C TRP A 52 -10.10 -10.43 8.19
N TYR A 53 -10.00 -11.70 8.55
CA TYR A 53 -8.72 -12.39 8.70
C TYR A 53 -8.61 -13.64 7.84
N SER A 54 -7.38 -13.94 7.43
CA SER A 54 -7.00 -15.21 6.79
C SER A 54 -6.41 -16.16 7.82
N THR A 55 -6.52 -17.46 7.56
CA THR A 55 -5.94 -18.53 8.38
C THR A 55 -4.92 -19.30 7.55
N SER A 56 -3.76 -19.55 8.11
CA SER A 56 -2.68 -20.32 7.48
C SER A 56 -2.57 -21.71 8.09
N ASP A 57 -2.45 -22.71 7.24
CA ASP A 57 -2.24 -24.12 7.65
C ASP A 57 -0.79 -24.42 8.04
N ASN A 58 0.11 -23.43 7.97
CA ASN A 58 1.50 -23.60 8.34
C ASN A 58 1.67 -23.70 9.87
N ALA A 59 1.80 -24.93 10.38
CA ALA A 59 1.97 -25.21 11.81
C ALA A 59 3.22 -24.57 12.46
N LYS A 60 4.19 -24.08 11.66
CA LYS A 60 5.37 -23.36 12.18
C LYS A 60 5.07 -21.91 12.54
N ARG A 61 3.92 -21.36 12.14
CA ARG A 61 3.54 -19.99 12.49
C ARG A 61 3.09 -19.91 13.93
N LYS A 62 3.65 -18.94 14.67
CA LYS A 62 3.21 -18.64 16.05
C LYS A 62 1.76 -18.18 16.13
N TYR A 63 1.31 -17.41 15.11
CA TYR A 63 -0.06 -16.94 14.97
C TYR A 63 -0.58 -17.43 13.62
N ALA A 64 -1.57 -18.31 13.64
CA ALA A 64 -2.15 -18.91 12.44
C ALA A 64 -2.96 -17.88 11.65
N HIS A 65 -3.59 -16.93 12.35
CA HIS A 65 -4.51 -15.96 11.79
C HIS A 65 -3.81 -14.63 11.47
N THR A 66 -4.12 -14.04 10.31
CA THR A 66 -3.57 -12.75 9.87
C THR A 66 -4.70 -11.77 9.58
N TRP A 67 -4.62 -10.57 10.16
CA TRP A 67 -5.52 -9.47 9.87
C TRP A 67 -5.26 -8.95 8.45
N GLU A 68 -6.26 -9.05 7.58
CA GLU A 68 -6.17 -8.63 6.17
C GLU A 68 -6.92 -7.32 5.93
N LEU A 69 -8.22 -7.27 6.29
CA LEU A 69 -9.05 -6.08 6.09
C LEU A 69 -9.68 -5.62 7.40
N THR A 70 -9.94 -4.32 7.48
CA THR A 70 -10.87 -3.70 8.42
C THR A 70 -12.11 -3.23 7.67
N GLU A 71 -13.28 -3.49 8.20
CA GLU A 71 -14.51 -2.80 7.85
C GLU A 71 -14.89 -1.92 9.04
N THR A 72 -14.81 -0.61 8.85
CA THR A 72 -15.08 0.35 9.91
C THR A 72 -16.57 0.39 10.23
N GLN A 73 -16.93 0.89 11.40
CA GLN A 73 -18.34 1.09 11.80
C GLN A 73 -19.09 2.06 10.87
N GLN A 74 -18.37 2.86 10.06
CA GLN A 74 -18.92 3.72 9.02
C GLN A 74 -19.01 3.05 7.65
N GLY A 75 -18.67 1.75 7.55
CA GLY A 75 -18.77 0.96 6.33
C GLY A 75 -17.59 1.10 5.35
N ALA A 76 -16.51 1.76 5.72
CA ALA A 76 -15.31 1.78 4.89
C ALA A 76 -14.53 0.47 5.01
N VAL A 77 -14.15 -0.13 3.88
CA VAL A 77 -13.30 -1.32 3.82
C VAL A 77 -11.86 -0.91 3.52
N ILE A 78 -10.92 -1.39 4.34
CA ILE A 78 -9.52 -0.98 4.32
C ILE A 78 -8.63 -2.22 4.37
N CYS A 79 -7.70 -2.38 3.43
CA CYS A 79 -6.68 -3.42 3.53
C CYS A 79 -5.54 -2.93 4.43
N VAL A 80 -5.44 -3.50 5.61
CA VAL A 80 -4.43 -3.14 6.61
C VAL A 80 -3.14 -3.95 6.46
N ASN A 81 -3.16 -5.05 5.71
CA ASN A 81 -1.97 -5.84 5.41
C ASN A 81 -1.12 -5.14 4.35
N THR A 82 -0.11 -4.40 4.78
CA THR A 82 0.77 -3.59 3.91
C THR A 82 1.53 -4.42 2.87
N LEU A 83 1.76 -5.71 3.12
CA LEU A 83 2.42 -6.61 2.17
C LEU A 83 1.57 -6.85 0.89
N ARG A 84 0.27 -6.58 0.96
CA ARG A 84 -0.64 -6.75 -0.17
C ARG A 84 -0.46 -5.68 -1.25
N ALA A 85 0.02 -4.50 -0.91
CA ALA A 85 0.25 -3.40 -1.87
C ALA A 85 1.18 -3.85 -3.02
N ASN A 86 2.34 -4.42 -2.70
CA ASN A 86 3.30 -4.89 -3.70
C ASN A 86 2.74 -6.06 -4.53
N SER A 87 1.98 -6.97 -3.92
CA SER A 87 1.37 -8.09 -4.64
C SER A 87 0.31 -7.60 -5.62
N LEU A 88 -0.57 -6.69 -5.20
CA LEU A 88 -1.61 -6.10 -6.03
C LEU A 88 -1.02 -5.28 -7.17
N ALA A 89 0.03 -4.49 -6.91
CA ALA A 89 0.75 -3.74 -7.95
C ALA A 89 1.34 -4.68 -9.01
N LYS A 90 2.01 -5.76 -8.60
CA LYS A 90 2.57 -6.75 -9.53
C LYS A 90 1.51 -7.43 -10.37
N GLU A 91 0.40 -7.85 -9.77
CA GLU A 91 -0.72 -8.46 -10.50
C GLU A 91 -1.33 -7.48 -11.50
N ALA A 92 -1.57 -6.22 -11.10
CA ALA A 92 -2.14 -5.22 -11.98
C ALA A 92 -1.23 -4.87 -13.16
N ILE A 93 0.08 -4.75 -12.93
CA ILE A 93 1.08 -4.53 -13.99
C ILE A 93 1.12 -5.72 -14.94
N SER A 94 1.25 -6.95 -14.41
CA SER A 94 1.33 -8.17 -15.23
C SER A 94 0.07 -8.45 -16.04
N ALA A 95 -1.09 -8.01 -15.54
CA ALA A 95 -2.38 -8.11 -16.24
C ALA A 95 -2.63 -6.95 -17.23
N GLY A 96 -1.71 -5.97 -17.36
CA GLY A 96 -1.87 -4.80 -18.22
C GLY A 96 -2.96 -3.82 -17.76
N ILE A 97 -3.34 -3.86 -16.49
CA ILE A 97 -4.38 -2.98 -15.91
C ILE A 97 -3.87 -1.55 -15.78
N ILE A 98 -2.58 -1.36 -15.52
CA ILE A 98 -1.91 -0.06 -15.41
C ILE A 98 -1.25 0.25 -16.76
N PRO A 99 -1.92 0.97 -17.68
CA PRO A 99 -1.43 1.17 -19.04
C PRO A 99 -0.11 1.95 -19.09
N GLU A 100 0.13 2.84 -18.14
CA GLU A 100 1.39 3.60 -18.02
C GLU A 100 2.61 2.68 -17.80
N LEU A 101 2.39 1.48 -17.26
CA LEU A 101 3.44 0.50 -16.95
C LEU A 101 3.44 -0.70 -17.92
N SER A 102 2.75 -0.58 -19.06
CA SER A 102 2.67 -1.61 -20.09
C SER A 102 3.90 -1.62 -21.02
N GLY A 103 4.05 -2.70 -21.80
CA GLY A 103 5.10 -2.83 -22.83
C GLY A 103 6.44 -3.31 -22.30
N TYR A 104 6.51 -3.85 -21.11
CA TYR A 104 7.67 -4.55 -20.55
C TYR A 104 7.43 -6.07 -20.57
N ASN A 105 8.49 -6.83 -20.81
CA ASN A 105 8.43 -8.29 -20.91
C ASN A 105 9.00 -9.02 -19.69
N GLN A 106 9.68 -8.29 -18.79
CA GLN A 106 10.22 -8.83 -17.54
C GLN A 106 9.81 -7.97 -16.35
N LEU A 107 9.40 -8.63 -15.27
CA LEU A 107 9.12 -8.02 -13.96
C LEU A 107 9.98 -8.71 -12.90
N LYS A 108 10.81 -7.93 -12.20
CA LYS A 108 11.64 -8.39 -11.08
C LYS A 108 11.22 -7.66 -9.81
N SER A 109 11.29 -8.33 -8.66
CA SER A 109 10.95 -7.76 -7.36
C SER A 109 12.18 -7.62 -6.48
N GLU A 110 12.18 -6.64 -5.57
CA GLU A 110 13.20 -6.47 -4.54
C GLU A 110 14.63 -6.37 -5.11
N VAL A 111 14.78 -5.65 -6.22
CA VAL A 111 16.07 -5.47 -6.90
C VAL A 111 16.88 -4.39 -6.16
N LYS A 112 18.15 -4.67 -5.86
CA LYS A 112 19.07 -3.69 -5.30
C LYS A 112 19.32 -2.57 -6.31
N TYR A 113 19.25 -1.31 -5.84
CA TYR A 113 19.50 -0.12 -6.65
C TYR A 113 20.00 1.03 -5.79
N GLY A 114 20.41 2.12 -6.44
CA GLY A 114 20.85 3.35 -5.78
C GLY A 114 22.18 3.22 -5.03
N GLU A 115 22.67 4.33 -4.54
CA GLU A 115 23.94 4.43 -3.81
C GLU A 115 23.78 4.15 -2.31
N GLU A 116 22.54 4.26 -1.78
CA GLU A 116 22.23 4.11 -0.37
C GLU A 116 21.76 2.70 0.04
N ASN A 117 22.12 1.64 -0.73
CA ASN A 117 21.73 0.25 -0.46
C ASN A 117 20.22 0.01 -0.36
N SER A 118 19.43 0.64 -1.20
CA SER A 118 17.99 0.41 -1.27
C SER A 118 17.64 -0.79 -2.14
N ARG A 119 16.39 -1.23 -2.00
CA ARG A 119 15.77 -2.20 -2.91
C ARG A 119 14.50 -1.58 -3.43
N ILE A 120 14.39 -1.57 -4.76
CA ILE A 120 13.16 -1.16 -5.42
C ILE A 120 12.14 -2.29 -5.34
N ASP A 121 10.88 -1.96 -5.09
CA ASP A 121 9.81 -2.95 -4.95
C ASP A 121 9.59 -3.74 -6.25
N ILE A 122 9.57 -3.03 -7.39
CA ILE A 122 9.36 -3.62 -8.73
C ILE A 122 10.30 -2.95 -9.73
N MET A 123 10.94 -3.77 -10.57
CA MET A 123 11.71 -3.34 -11.72
C MET A 123 11.13 -3.99 -12.98
N LEU A 124 10.80 -3.17 -14.00
CA LEU A 124 10.34 -3.63 -15.30
C LEU A 124 11.44 -3.46 -16.33
N GLN A 125 11.60 -4.45 -17.22
CA GLN A 125 12.62 -4.46 -18.27
C GLN A 125 12.04 -4.90 -19.61
N ALA A 126 12.58 -4.32 -20.67
CA ALA A 126 12.41 -4.73 -22.06
C ALA A 126 13.65 -4.31 -22.87
N ASP A 127 13.91 -4.98 -24.00
CA ASP A 127 15.12 -4.75 -24.79
C ASP A 127 15.07 -3.43 -25.58
N ASP A 128 13.86 -2.88 -25.80
CA ASP A 128 13.60 -1.74 -26.67
C ASP A 128 13.40 -0.39 -25.93
N ARG A 129 13.55 -0.38 -24.59
CA ARG A 129 13.31 0.82 -23.75
C ARG A 129 14.10 0.81 -22.46
N GLN A 130 14.12 1.98 -21.78
CA GLN A 130 14.75 2.13 -20.46
C GLN A 130 14.09 1.21 -19.43
N ASN A 131 14.88 0.75 -18.46
CA ASN A 131 14.33 0.08 -17.28
C ASN A 131 13.38 1.00 -16.53
N CYS A 132 12.36 0.43 -15.89
CA CYS A 132 11.43 1.19 -15.08
C CYS A 132 11.51 0.72 -13.61
N TYR A 133 11.88 1.63 -12.73
CA TYR A 133 12.01 1.40 -11.29
C TYR A 133 10.77 1.92 -10.58
N ILE A 134 10.05 1.05 -9.87
CA ILE A 134 8.77 1.36 -9.25
C ILE A 134 8.84 1.13 -7.75
N GLU A 135 8.64 2.19 -6.99
CA GLU A 135 8.43 2.14 -5.53
C GLU A 135 6.93 2.15 -5.25
N VAL A 136 6.45 1.19 -4.46
CA VAL A 136 5.03 1.06 -4.10
C VAL A 136 4.79 1.57 -2.69
N LYS A 137 3.75 2.38 -2.52
CA LYS A 137 3.32 2.89 -1.22
C LYS A 137 1.87 2.52 -0.96
N SER A 138 1.60 1.89 0.19
CA SER A 138 0.23 1.61 0.64
C SER A 138 -0.40 2.87 1.24
N VAL A 139 -1.59 3.24 0.78
CA VAL A 139 -2.35 4.40 1.26
C VAL A 139 -3.63 3.93 1.93
N THR A 140 -3.75 4.18 3.23
CA THR A 140 -4.92 3.82 4.04
C THR A 140 -5.41 4.96 4.92
N LEU A 141 -4.62 6.05 5.09
CA LEU A 141 -5.04 7.23 5.82
C LEU A 141 -6.04 8.01 4.97
N ALA A 142 -7.27 8.16 5.46
CA ALA A 142 -8.33 8.89 4.79
C ALA A 142 -8.80 10.08 5.62
N GLU A 143 -8.94 11.23 4.98
CA GLU A 143 -9.64 12.40 5.51
C GLU A 143 -10.62 12.89 4.45
N LYS A 144 -11.93 12.72 4.70
CA LYS A 144 -12.98 12.86 3.69
C LYS A 144 -12.71 11.95 2.49
N GLU A 145 -12.76 12.49 1.25
CA GLU A 145 -12.47 11.75 0.01
C GLU A 145 -10.98 11.63 -0.33
N TYR A 146 -10.11 12.29 0.43
CA TYR A 146 -8.66 12.27 0.19
C TYR A 146 -7.97 11.13 0.94
N GLY A 147 -7.11 10.42 0.23
CA GLY A 147 -6.09 9.53 0.81
C GLY A 147 -4.78 10.26 0.98
N TYR A 148 -4.14 10.07 2.12
CA TYR A 148 -2.89 10.74 2.46
C TYR A 148 -1.76 9.74 2.68
N PHE A 149 -0.55 10.13 2.28
CA PHE A 149 0.69 9.44 2.60
C PHE A 149 1.80 10.47 2.89
N PRO A 150 2.64 10.24 3.91
CA PRO A 150 2.63 9.12 4.84
C PRO A 150 1.64 9.30 6.00
N ASP A 151 1.41 8.23 6.78
CA ASP A 151 0.63 8.26 8.04
C ASP A 151 1.46 8.67 9.27
N ALA A 152 2.77 8.82 9.10
CA ALA A 152 3.73 9.33 10.07
C ALA A 152 4.98 9.86 9.35
N VAL A 153 5.81 10.69 10.01
CA VAL A 153 7.08 11.16 9.43
C VAL A 153 7.93 9.96 8.98
N THR A 154 8.38 9.96 7.71
CA THR A 154 9.07 8.84 7.08
C THR A 154 10.41 9.22 6.44
N THR A 155 11.48 9.15 7.19
CA THR A 155 12.85 9.37 6.66
C THR A 155 13.21 8.36 5.56
N ARG A 156 12.72 7.11 5.68
CA ARG A 156 12.88 6.09 4.64
C ARG A 156 12.13 6.47 3.35
N GLY A 157 10.90 6.97 3.45
CA GLY A 157 10.15 7.43 2.29
C GLY A 157 10.82 8.60 1.59
N GLN A 158 11.35 9.57 2.35
CA GLN A 158 12.13 10.70 1.84
C GLN A 158 13.39 10.22 1.10
N LYS A 159 14.10 9.22 1.65
CA LYS A 159 15.25 8.58 1.00
C LYS A 159 14.86 7.96 -0.35
N HIS A 160 13.79 7.16 -0.40
CA HIS A 160 13.33 6.52 -1.64
C HIS A 160 13.01 7.54 -2.74
N LEU A 161 12.43 8.70 -2.39
CA LEU A 161 12.20 9.77 -3.37
C LEU A 161 13.51 10.34 -3.94
N ARG A 162 14.54 10.53 -3.11
CA ARG A 162 15.86 11.00 -3.59
C ARG A 162 16.50 9.99 -4.53
N GLU A 163 16.43 8.70 -4.21
CA GLU A 163 16.97 7.64 -5.06
C GLU A 163 16.21 7.52 -6.39
N LEU A 164 14.88 7.67 -6.39
CA LEU A 164 14.09 7.71 -7.63
C LEU A 164 14.47 8.92 -8.50
N MET A 165 14.73 10.10 -7.91
CA MET A 165 15.24 11.25 -8.66
C MET A 165 16.61 10.96 -9.29
N THR A 166 17.49 10.22 -8.61
CA THR A 166 18.78 9.79 -9.17
C THR A 166 18.60 8.80 -10.33
N VAL A 167 17.65 7.86 -10.22
CA VAL A 167 17.29 6.94 -11.31
C VAL A 167 16.85 7.73 -12.55
N ALA A 168 15.94 8.69 -12.38
CA ALA A 168 15.47 9.54 -13.47
C ALA A 168 16.61 10.36 -14.11
N ALA A 169 17.50 10.94 -13.29
CA ALA A 169 18.66 11.69 -13.75
C ALA A 169 19.66 10.84 -14.55
N ASN A 170 19.74 9.56 -14.28
CA ASN A 170 20.58 8.60 -15.01
C ASN A 170 19.95 8.08 -16.32
N GLY A 171 18.75 8.56 -16.67
CA GLY A 171 18.07 8.23 -17.92
C GLY A 171 17.18 6.98 -17.86
N ASP A 172 17.04 6.34 -16.70
CA ASP A 172 16.06 5.29 -16.49
C ASP A 172 14.70 5.88 -16.06
N ARG A 173 13.65 5.10 -16.21
CA ARG A 173 12.31 5.50 -15.82
C ARG A 173 12.08 5.25 -14.33
N ALA A 174 11.62 6.26 -13.60
CA ALA A 174 11.38 6.19 -12.16
C ALA A 174 9.90 6.48 -11.86
N VAL A 175 9.25 5.62 -11.08
CA VAL A 175 7.83 5.70 -10.74
C VAL A 175 7.62 5.52 -9.25
N ILE A 176 6.78 6.35 -8.65
CA ILE A 176 6.18 6.04 -7.35
C ILE A 176 4.70 5.72 -7.56
N LEU A 177 4.28 4.53 -7.12
CA LEU A 177 2.93 4.02 -7.24
C LEU A 177 2.25 3.98 -5.86
N PHE A 178 1.28 4.84 -5.67
CA PHE A 178 0.42 4.83 -4.50
C PHE A 178 -0.71 3.83 -4.69
N ALA A 179 -0.62 2.68 -4.03
CA ALA A 179 -1.67 1.68 -3.97
C ALA A 179 -2.68 2.09 -2.87
N VAL A 180 -3.82 2.62 -3.29
CA VAL A 180 -4.86 3.10 -2.39
C VAL A 180 -5.75 1.96 -1.96
N LEU A 181 -5.57 1.52 -0.73
CA LEU A 181 -6.19 0.33 -0.16
C LEU A 181 -7.33 0.67 0.82
N HIS A 182 -8.15 1.65 0.46
CA HIS A 182 -9.27 2.16 1.27
C HIS A 182 -10.46 2.52 0.38
N SER A 183 -11.64 1.96 0.66
CA SER A 183 -12.82 2.08 -0.20
C SER A 183 -13.39 3.50 -0.31
N ALA A 184 -13.21 4.35 0.70
CA ALA A 184 -13.75 5.72 0.72
C ALA A 184 -12.82 6.78 0.11
N ILE A 185 -11.60 6.41 -0.33
CA ILE A 185 -10.65 7.35 -0.93
C ILE A 185 -10.90 7.44 -2.44
N ASP A 186 -11.04 8.65 -2.98
CA ASP A 186 -11.20 8.92 -4.43
C ASP A 186 -10.14 9.86 -5.01
N ARG A 187 -9.30 10.45 -4.17
CA ARG A 187 -8.16 11.31 -4.57
C ARG A 187 -6.98 11.03 -3.66
N PHE A 188 -5.78 11.24 -4.15
CA PHE A 188 -4.54 11.12 -3.37
C PHE A 188 -3.86 12.46 -3.21
N SER A 189 -3.32 12.72 -2.01
CA SER A 189 -2.44 13.87 -1.74
C SER A 189 -1.32 13.49 -0.77
N PRO A 190 -0.12 14.10 -0.89
CA PRO A 190 0.88 13.98 0.17
C PRO A 190 0.39 14.63 1.46
N ALA A 191 0.71 14.00 2.59
CA ALA A 191 0.32 14.46 3.91
C ALA A 191 1.22 15.62 4.40
N HIS A 192 1.04 16.82 3.85
CA HIS A 192 1.82 18.02 4.23
C HIS A 192 1.75 18.31 5.74
N HIS A 193 0.61 18.04 6.37
CA HIS A 193 0.37 18.26 7.79
C HIS A 193 1.06 17.22 8.69
N ILE A 194 1.54 16.10 8.11
CA ILE A 194 2.24 15.04 8.85
C ILE A 194 3.74 15.06 8.54
N ASP A 195 4.12 15.10 7.24
CA ASP A 195 5.50 15.12 6.78
C ASP A 195 5.66 16.14 5.64
N ALA A 196 5.81 17.41 6.00
CA ALA A 196 6.00 18.50 5.04
C ALA A 196 7.24 18.27 4.14
N ARG A 197 8.30 17.63 4.68
CA ARG A 197 9.50 17.34 3.89
C ARG A 197 9.25 16.26 2.84
N TYR A 198 8.50 15.21 3.17
CA TYR A 198 8.09 14.21 2.19
C TYR A 198 7.26 14.83 1.07
N ALA A 199 6.29 15.65 1.43
CA ALA A 199 5.41 16.31 0.46
C ALA A 199 6.20 17.25 -0.49
N GLN A 200 7.14 18.01 0.04
CA GLN A 200 8.06 18.84 -0.75
C GLN A 200 8.91 17.97 -1.69
N LEU A 201 9.52 16.90 -1.18
CA LEU A 201 10.33 15.98 -1.99
C LEU A 201 9.52 15.28 -3.08
N LEU A 202 8.23 14.99 -2.85
CA LEU A 202 7.37 14.40 -3.87
C LEU A 202 7.14 15.36 -5.04
N THR A 203 6.96 16.66 -4.75
CA THR A 203 6.86 17.70 -5.79
C THR A 203 8.19 17.85 -6.53
N GLU A 204 9.33 17.93 -5.80
CA GLU A 204 10.66 17.97 -6.40
C GLU A 204 10.93 16.74 -7.30
N ALA A 205 10.46 15.55 -6.88
CA ALA A 205 10.61 14.33 -7.65
C ALA A 205 9.83 14.39 -8.98
N GLN A 206 8.59 14.90 -8.95
CA GLN A 206 7.81 15.10 -10.17
C GLN A 206 8.53 16.07 -11.15
N ASP A 207 9.03 17.19 -10.63
CA ASP A 207 9.76 18.18 -11.43
C ASP A 207 11.05 17.60 -12.05
N LYS A 208 11.62 16.56 -11.43
CA LYS A 208 12.82 15.85 -11.92
C LYS A 208 12.49 14.58 -12.73
N GLY A 209 11.25 14.42 -13.16
CA GLY A 209 10.84 13.35 -14.07
C GLY A 209 10.46 12.03 -13.39
N VAL A 210 10.27 12.00 -12.07
CA VAL A 210 9.66 10.84 -11.41
C VAL A 210 8.16 10.86 -11.66
N GLU A 211 7.62 9.79 -12.22
CA GLU A 211 6.19 9.64 -12.45
C GLU A 211 5.47 9.29 -11.14
N ILE A 212 4.34 9.97 -10.89
CA ILE A 212 3.52 9.75 -9.71
C ILE A 212 2.20 9.16 -10.14
N LEU A 213 1.95 7.92 -9.76
CA LEU A 213 0.71 7.20 -10.07
C LEU A 213 -0.04 6.88 -8.77
N ALA A 214 -1.37 7.00 -8.81
CA ALA A 214 -2.24 6.57 -7.72
C ALA A 214 -3.35 5.68 -8.27
N TRP A 215 -3.43 4.46 -7.75
CA TRP A 215 -4.41 3.46 -8.16
C TRP A 215 -5.15 2.92 -6.95
N LYS A 216 -6.47 2.88 -7.02
CA LYS A 216 -7.36 2.39 -5.97
C LYS A 216 -7.66 0.92 -6.17
N ALA A 217 -7.69 0.18 -5.06
CA ALA A 217 -8.09 -1.21 -5.06
C ALA A 217 -9.60 -1.34 -4.82
N GLU A 218 -10.21 -2.26 -5.54
CA GLU A 218 -11.47 -2.89 -5.16
C GLU A 218 -11.16 -3.95 -4.10
N LEU A 219 -11.85 -3.87 -2.96
CA LEU A 219 -11.59 -4.70 -1.78
C LEU A 219 -12.83 -5.52 -1.44
N SER A 220 -12.69 -6.84 -1.32
CA SER A 220 -13.72 -7.73 -0.82
C SER A 220 -13.11 -8.86 0.02
N THR A 221 -13.95 -9.60 0.70
CA THR A 221 -13.56 -10.75 1.54
C THR A 221 -13.10 -11.98 0.73
N THR A 222 -13.33 -11.97 -0.57
CA THR A 222 -12.94 -13.04 -1.49
C THR A 222 -11.85 -12.62 -2.46
N ARG A 223 -11.75 -11.32 -2.79
CA ARG A 223 -10.83 -10.82 -3.80
C ARG A 223 -10.43 -9.37 -3.55
N MET A 224 -9.18 -9.04 -3.90
CA MET A 224 -8.71 -7.67 -4.03
C MET A 224 -8.07 -7.45 -5.41
N THR A 225 -8.30 -6.30 -6.03
CA THR A 225 -7.75 -5.95 -7.34
C THR A 225 -7.45 -4.46 -7.40
N LEU A 226 -6.23 -4.08 -7.77
CA LEU A 226 -5.86 -2.69 -8.03
C LEU A 226 -6.32 -2.35 -9.45
N ASN A 227 -7.42 -1.60 -9.62
CA ASN A 227 -8.11 -1.52 -10.90
C ASN A 227 -8.65 -0.14 -11.30
N LYS A 228 -8.54 0.88 -10.43
CA LYS A 228 -9.09 2.22 -10.71
C LYS A 228 -8.02 3.28 -10.53
N PRO A 229 -7.64 4.05 -11.59
CA PRO A 229 -6.79 5.22 -11.43
C PRO A 229 -7.55 6.30 -10.66
N ILE A 230 -6.84 7.03 -9.80
CA ILE A 230 -7.39 8.20 -9.09
C ILE A 230 -6.48 9.41 -9.24
N ALA A 231 -7.05 10.60 -9.07
CA ALA A 231 -6.33 11.85 -9.23
C ALA A 231 -5.27 12.02 -8.13
N VAL A 232 -4.06 12.45 -8.53
CA VAL A 232 -3.00 12.92 -7.65
C VAL A 232 -3.08 14.43 -7.53
N VAL A 233 -3.22 14.94 -6.32
CA VAL A 233 -3.31 16.38 -6.00
C VAL A 233 -2.16 16.74 -5.07
N LEU A 234 -1.05 17.26 -5.63
CA LEU A 234 0.15 17.53 -4.81
C LEU A 234 -0.03 18.72 -3.87
N ASN A 235 -0.86 19.71 -4.25
CA ASN A 235 -1.11 20.92 -3.46
C ASN A 235 -2.62 21.12 -3.30
N PRO A 236 -3.30 20.41 -2.37
CA PRO A 236 -4.70 20.65 -2.08
C PRO A 236 -4.85 22.01 -1.39
N GLY A 237 -5.48 22.97 -2.06
CA GLY A 237 -5.74 24.31 -1.49
C GLY A 237 -5.02 25.48 -2.16
N LYS A 238 -4.38 25.26 -3.30
CA LYS A 238 -4.03 26.34 -4.24
C LYS A 238 -5.09 26.50 -5.31
#